data_79af8502cc8c1e4f15a7334f74d08a84
#
_entry.id   79af8502cc8c1e4f15a7334f74d08a84
#
_cell.length_a   1.000
_cell.length_b   1.000
_cell.length_c   1.000
_cell.angle_alpha   90.00
_cell.angle_beta   90.00
_cell.angle_gamma   90.00
#
_symmetry.space_group_name_H-M   'P 1'
#
loop_
_entity.id
_entity.type
_entity.pdbx_description
1 polymer ?
#
loop_
_entity_poly.entity_id
_entity_poly.type
_entity_poly.pdbx_seq_one_letter_code
_entity_poly.pdbx_strand_id
1 'polypeptide(L)'
;MAHDSAILDSFASPAIEIYSGVLYQALDWQSLGTASRKRGRNELLIVSALYGALSPDDPIAPYKSKLKSAYWKPAISSVLDALNPELIIDSRSSTYAGVWRPDPEKTVGVRVFQERDGVRSIVTHMSKKYRGELTRLLLEHKAAKNP
;
A
#
# COMPACT_ATOMS: atom_id res chain seq x y z
N MET A 1 -7.62 -4.08 24.14
CA MET A 1 -6.53 -3.24 24.67
C MET A 1 -5.29 -4.03 25.11
N ALA A 2 -5.34 -5.33 25.33
CA ALA A 2 -4.19 -6.10 25.83
C ALA A 2 -3.12 -6.49 24.78
N HIS A 3 -3.34 -6.25 23.49
CA HIS A 3 -2.40 -6.67 22.43
C HIS A 3 -1.41 -5.58 21.99
N ASP A 4 -1.64 -4.32 22.35
CA ASP A 4 -0.77 -3.22 21.93
C ASP A 4 0.31 -2.90 22.99
N SER A 5 0.19 -3.42 24.22
CA SER A 5 1.23 -3.23 25.25
C SER A 5 2.55 -3.97 24.91
N ALA A 6 2.48 -5.06 24.14
CA ALA A 6 3.68 -5.76 23.66
C ALA A 6 4.49 -4.99 22.61
N ILE A 7 3.93 -3.91 22.06
CA ILE A 7 4.62 -3.07 21.07
C ILE A 7 5.81 -2.35 21.69
N LEU A 8 5.71 -1.93 22.95
CA LEU A 8 6.75 -1.19 23.65
C LEU A 8 8.02 -2.02 23.88
N ASP A 9 7.87 -3.35 23.92
CA ASP A 9 8.97 -4.31 24.12
C ASP A 9 9.46 -4.94 22.81
N SER A 10 8.86 -4.57 21.67
CA SER A 10 9.17 -5.15 20.36
C SER A 10 10.25 -4.34 19.65
N PHE A 11 11.18 -5.04 18.97
CA PHE A 11 12.13 -4.39 18.09
C PHE A 11 11.41 -3.83 16.87
N ALA A 12 11.76 -2.61 16.49
CA ALA A 12 11.28 -2.00 15.25
C ALA A 12 12.08 -2.51 14.03
N SER A 13 11.38 -2.72 12.93
CA SER A 13 11.97 -3.08 11.63
C SER A 13 11.29 -2.25 10.53
N PRO A 14 11.89 -2.15 9.32
CA PRO A 14 11.26 -1.46 8.20
C PRO A 14 9.82 -1.93 7.97
N ALA A 15 8.90 -1.01 7.76
CA ALA A 15 7.48 -1.32 7.58
C ALA A 15 7.24 -2.38 6.52
N ILE A 16 7.95 -2.30 5.40
CA ILE A 16 7.81 -3.24 4.29
C ILE A 16 8.19 -4.69 4.67
N GLU A 17 8.99 -4.89 5.70
CA GLU A 17 9.40 -6.20 6.20
C GLU A 17 8.45 -6.74 7.29
N ILE A 18 7.71 -5.86 7.95
CA ILE A 18 6.73 -6.23 8.97
C ILE A 18 5.43 -6.75 8.34
N TYR A 19 5.00 -6.16 7.23
CA TYR A 19 3.77 -6.58 6.56
C TYR A 19 3.97 -7.86 5.75
N SER A 20 3.26 -8.93 6.11
CA SER A 20 3.38 -10.27 5.52
C SER A 20 2.11 -10.80 4.85
N GLY A 21 1.09 -9.95 4.69
CA GLY A 21 -0.17 -10.34 4.03
C GLY A 21 0.01 -10.68 2.55
N VAL A 22 -1.02 -11.28 1.93
CA VAL A 22 -0.99 -11.79 0.54
C VAL A 22 -0.48 -10.76 -0.48
N LEU A 23 -0.82 -9.46 -0.31
CA LEU A 23 -0.31 -8.40 -1.17
C LEU A 23 1.21 -8.30 -1.08
N TYR A 24 1.76 -8.30 0.14
CA TYR A 24 3.20 -8.16 0.38
C TYR A 24 3.98 -9.41 -0.04
N GLN A 25 3.39 -10.60 0.12
CA GLN A 25 3.96 -11.84 -0.41
C GLN A 25 4.06 -11.80 -1.95
N ALA A 26 3.03 -11.28 -2.62
CA ALA A 26 3.01 -11.15 -4.07
C ALA A 26 3.93 -10.02 -4.59
N LEU A 27 4.10 -8.94 -3.82
CA LEU A 27 5.09 -7.90 -4.09
C LEU A 27 6.52 -8.46 -4.01
N ASP A 28 6.76 -9.38 -3.07
CA ASP A 28 8.06 -10.05 -2.85
C ASP A 28 9.23 -9.05 -2.85
N TRP A 29 9.14 -8.10 -1.92
CA TRP A 29 10.08 -6.98 -1.81
C TRP A 29 11.55 -7.41 -1.76
N GLN A 30 11.86 -8.50 -1.07
CA GLN A 30 13.23 -8.95 -0.87
C GLN A 30 13.89 -9.44 -2.16
N SER A 31 13.11 -9.94 -3.10
CA SER A 31 13.62 -10.40 -4.41
C SER A 31 13.76 -9.28 -5.45
N LEU A 32 13.26 -8.07 -5.16
CA LEU A 32 13.41 -6.93 -6.05
C LEU A 32 14.86 -6.48 -6.18
N GLY A 33 15.27 -6.11 -7.39
CA GLY A 33 16.58 -5.51 -7.64
C GLY A 33 16.76 -4.17 -6.93
N THR A 34 18.02 -3.77 -6.71
CA THR A 34 18.38 -2.54 -5.99
C THR A 34 17.70 -1.29 -6.55
N ALA A 35 17.63 -1.16 -7.87
CA ALA A 35 16.98 -0.01 -8.52
C ALA A 35 15.47 0.03 -8.26
N SER A 36 14.78 -1.13 -8.29
CA SER A 36 13.36 -1.24 -8.00
C SER A 36 13.05 -0.94 -6.53
N ARG A 37 13.88 -1.44 -5.62
CA ARG A 37 13.76 -1.12 -4.19
C ARG A 37 14.00 0.37 -3.90
N LYS A 38 14.99 0.98 -4.56
CA LYS A 38 15.21 2.44 -4.45
C LYS A 38 13.99 3.23 -4.92
N ARG A 39 13.38 2.82 -6.04
CA ARG A 39 12.15 3.43 -6.54
C ARG A 39 11.00 3.25 -5.54
N GLY A 40 10.82 2.04 -5.02
CA GLY A 40 9.79 1.78 -4.03
C GLY A 40 9.93 2.62 -2.76
N ARG A 41 11.15 2.86 -2.26
CA ARG A 41 11.38 3.75 -1.12
C ARG A 41 10.94 5.18 -1.37
N ASN A 42 11.02 5.64 -2.61
CA ASN A 42 10.64 7.01 -2.99
C ASN A 42 9.17 7.15 -3.38
N GLU A 43 8.53 6.09 -3.86
CA GLU A 43 7.23 6.17 -4.52
C GLU A 43 6.12 5.38 -3.81
N LEU A 44 6.45 4.37 -2.98
CA LEU A 44 5.44 3.63 -2.24
C LEU A 44 5.04 4.34 -0.95
N LEU A 45 3.72 4.35 -0.71
CA LEU A 45 3.14 4.67 0.58
C LEU A 45 2.29 3.50 1.07
N ILE A 46 2.44 3.18 2.35
CA ILE A 46 1.72 2.11 3.02
C ILE A 46 0.75 2.74 4.01
N VAL A 47 -0.54 2.45 3.87
CA VAL A 47 -1.54 2.89 4.85
C VAL A 47 -1.66 1.86 5.95
N SER A 48 -1.28 2.27 7.15
CA SER A 48 -1.27 1.46 8.37
C SER A 48 -2.51 1.73 9.23
N ALA A 49 -3.02 0.68 9.87
CA ALA A 49 -4.11 0.83 10.83
C ALA A 49 -3.69 1.48 12.15
N LEU A 50 -2.41 1.36 12.53
CA LEU A 50 -1.88 1.89 13.78
C LEU A 50 -0.99 3.13 13.57
N TYR A 51 -0.20 3.16 12.50
CA TYR A 51 0.85 4.16 12.29
C TYR A 51 0.49 5.23 11.23
N GLY A 52 -0.67 5.13 10.59
CA GLY A 52 -1.09 6.09 9.58
C GLY A 52 -0.49 5.85 8.20
N ALA A 53 0.17 6.84 7.60
CA ALA A 53 0.86 6.71 6.32
C ALA A 53 2.35 6.50 6.56
N LEU A 54 2.92 5.48 5.94
CA LEU A 54 4.31 5.04 6.12
C LEU A 54 5.04 4.94 4.78
N SER A 55 6.32 5.26 4.81
CA SER A 55 7.28 4.84 3.79
C SER A 55 7.74 3.40 4.04
N PRO A 56 8.27 2.69 3.02
CA PRO A 56 8.75 1.31 3.20
C PRO A 56 9.78 1.12 4.31
N ASP A 57 10.67 2.07 4.51
CA ASP A 57 11.77 1.99 5.47
C ASP A 57 11.42 2.55 6.87
N ASP A 58 10.20 3.07 7.06
CA ASP A 58 9.79 3.58 8.38
C ASP A 58 9.86 2.47 9.44
N PRO A 59 10.53 2.69 10.57
CA PRO A 59 10.68 1.68 11.60
C PRO A 59 9.38 1.53 12.38
N ILE A 60 8.79 0.35 12.33
CA ILE A 60 7.57 0.02 13.09
C ILE A 60 7.73 -1.30 13.85
N ALA A 61 7.00 -1.43 14.95
CA ALA A 61 6.84 -2.70 15.65
C ALA A 61 5.65 -3.49 15.07
N PRO A 62 5.68 -4.85 15.11
CA PRO A 62 4.53 -5.67 14.74
C PRO A 62 3.30 -5.33 15.59
N TYR A 63 2.13 -5.29 15.00
CA TYR A 63 0.90 -4.95 15.69
C TYR A 63 -0.32 -5.71 15.14
N LYS A 64 -1.41 -5.70 15.91
CA LYS A 64 -2.73 -6.22 15.53
C LYS A 64 -3.80 -5.18 15.83
N SER A 65 -4.00 -4.23 14.95
CA SER A 65 -5.05 -3.22 15.10
C SER A 65 -5.94 -3.18 13.88
N LYS A 66 -7.23 -2.89 14.10
CA LYS A 66 -8.17 -2.62 13.01
C LYS A 66 -8.12 -1.14 12.67
N LEU A 67 -8.17 -0.83 11.37
CA LEU A 67 -8.19 0.55 10.89
C LEU A 67 -9.44 1.28 11.40
N LYS A 68 -9.21 2.43 12.03
CA LYS A 68 -10.25 3.40 12.40
C LYS A 68 -10.19 4.59 11.44
N SER A 69 -10.88 4.48 10.31
CA SER A 69 -10.78 5.47 9.22
C SER A 69 -11.10 6.89 9.66
N ALA A 70 -12.11 7.08 10.51
CA ALA A 70 -12.48 8.40 11.02
C ALA A 70 -11.36 9.07 11.83
N TYR A 71 -10.58 8.27 12.57
CA TYR A 71 -9.45 8.75 13.35
C TYR A 71 -8.29 9.22 12.46
N TRP A 72 -7.95 8.40 11.45
CA TRP A 72 -6.79 8.66 10.60
C TRP A 72 -7.03 9.66 9.47
N LYS A 73 -8.29 9.81 9.04
CA LYS A 73 -8.64 10.61 7.87
C LYS A 73 -8.10 12.04 7.91
N PRO A 74 -8.23 12.83 8.98
CA PRO A 74 -7.73 14.21 9.01
C PRO A 74 -6.21 14.28 8.82
N ALA A 75 -5.46 13.46 9.58
CA ALA A 75 -4.00 13.47 9.56
C ALA A 75 -3.44 12.96 8.22
N ILE A 76 -3.95 11.82 7.72
CA ILE A 76 -3.49 11.23 6.45
C ILE A 76 -3.84 12.15 5.28
N SER A 77 -5.06 12.70 5.23
CA SER A 77 -5.44 13.60 4.14
C SER A 77 -4.54 14.84 4.10
N SER A 78 -4.29 15.47 5.24
CA SER A 78 -3.43 16.66 5.31
C SER A 78 -2.01 16.40 4.77
N VAL A 79 -1.41 15.25 5.14
CA VAL A 79 -0.06 14.89 4.69
C VAL A 79 -0.03 14.51 3.22
N LEU A 80 -0.96 13.66 2.77
CA LEU A 80 -0.96 13.15 1.40
C LEU A 80 -1.37 14.19 0.37
N ASP A 81 -2.30 15.09 0.71
CA ASP A 81 -2.68 16.21 -0.17
C ASP A 81 -1.51 17.18 -0.37
N ALA A 82 -0.66 17.36 0.65
CA ALA A 82 0.53 18.21 0.56
C ALA A 82 1.63 17.65 -0.36
N LEU A 83 1.68 16.32 -0.59
CA LEU A 83 2.65 15.70 -1.50
C LEU A 83 2.43 16.08 -2.97
N ASN A 84 1.18 16.38 -3.35
CA ASN A 84 0.77 16.79 -4.69
C ASN A 84 1.44 16.01 -5.85
N PRO A 85 1.35 14.68 -5.89
CA PRO A 85 1.98 13.88 -6.94
C PRO A 85 1.33 14.11 -8.31
N GLU A 86 2.05 13.83 -9.38
CA GLU A 86 1.52 13.90 -10.74
C GLU A 86 0.56 12.74 -11.05
N LEU A 87 0.85 11.56 -10.51
CA LEU A 87 0.06 10.34 -10.70
C LEU A 87 -0.01 9.54 -9.40
N ILE A 88 -1.20 9.03 -9.09
CA ILE A 88 -1.45 8.15 -7.97
C ILE A 88 -2.00 6.82 -8.49
N ILE A 89 -1.32 5.73 -8.17
CA ILE A 89 -1.84 4.36 -8.39
C ILE A 89 -2.41 3.86 -7.07
N ASP A 90 -3.73 3.88 -6.94
CA ASP A 90 -4.41 3.50 -5.70
C ASP A 90 -4.72 2.00 -5.66
N SER A 91 -3.87 1.25 -4.97
CA SER A 91 -4.02 -0.20 -4.75
C SER A 91 -4.67 -0.56 -3.41
N ARG A 92 -5.23 0.42 -2.67
CA ARG A 92 -5.87 0.16 -1.38
C ARG A 92 -7.16 -0.66 -1.55
N SER A 93 -7.49 -1.45 -0.53
CA SER A 93 -8.82 -2.06 -0.43
C SER A 93 -9.88 -1.01 -0.03
N SER A 94 -11.16 -1.33 -0.23
CA SER A 94 -12.28 -0.45 0.17
C SER A 94 -12.21 -0.01 1.64
N THR A 95 -11.75 -0.90 2.53
CA THR A 95 -11.56 -0.60 3.95
C THR A 95 -10.54 0.52 4.16
N TYR A 96 -9.43 0.50 3.41
CA TYR A 96 -8.36 1.48 3.53
C TYR A 96 -8.59 2.74 2.68
N ALA A 97 -9.42 2.65 1.64
CA ALA A 97 -9.76 3.81 0.81
C ALA A 97 -10.49 4.92 1.59
N GLY A 98 -11.16 4.58 2.69
CA GLY A 98 -11.90 5.53 3.52
C GLY A 98 -11.05 6.58 4.25
N VAL A 99 -9.74 6.36 4.41
CA VAL A 99 -8.86 7.31 5.15
C VAL A 99 -8.39 8.49 4.33
N TRP A 100 -8.46 8.40 3.01
CA TRP A 100 -8.03 9.47 2.11
C TRP A 100 -8.70 9.34 0.75
N ARG A 101 -9.15 10.47 0.21
CA ARG A 101 -9.71 10.57 -1.15
C ARG A 101 -8.76 11.41 -1.99
N PRO A 102 -7.91 10.77 -2.79
CA PRO A 102 -7.00 11.49 -3.67
C PRO A 102 -7.76 12.19 -4.80
N ASP A 103 -7.09 13.15 -5.43
CA ASP A 103 -7.60 13.85 -6.60
C ASP A 103 -7.93 12.83 -7.73
N PRO A 104 -9.19 12.74 -8.18
CA PRO A 104 -9.60 11.77 -9.19
C PRO A 104 -8.94 12.01 -10.56
N GLU A 105 -8.54 13.24 -10.88
CA GLU A 105 -7.87 13.56 -12.14
C GLU A 105 -6.43 13.01 -12.20
N LYS A 106 -5.83 12.77 -11.04
CA LYS A 106 -4.47 12.22 -10.88
C LYS A 106 -4.45 10.77 -10.46
N THR A 107 -5.61 10.11 -10.29
CA THR A 107 -5.68 8.81 -9.65
C THR A 107 -6.16 7.72 -10.57
N VAL A 108 -5.40 6.63 -10.62
CA VAL A 108 -5.80 5.35 -11.22
C VAL A 108 -6.11 4.36 -10.10
N GLY A 109 -7.38 4.03 -9.94
CA GLY A 109 -7.83 3.03 -8.97
C GLY A 109 -7.66 1.61 -9.51
N VAL A 110 -6.97 0.74 -8.78
CA VAL A 110 -6.75 -0.65 -9.15
C VAL A 110 -7.95 -1.51 -8.76
N ARG A 111 -8.60 -2.11 -9.76
CA ARG A 111 -9.70 -3.06 -9.56
C ARG A 111 -9.38 -4.38 -10.27
N VAL A 112 -9.68 -5.49 -9.62
CA VAL A 112 -9.44 -6.83 -10.15
C VAL A 112 -10.79 -7.48 -10.49
N PHE A 113 -10.91 -7.90 -11.74
CA PHE A 113 -12.10 -8.61 -12.24
C PHE A 113 -11.70 -10.01 -12.71
N GLN A 114 -12.61 -10.95 -12.56
CA GLN A 114 -12.56 -12.24 -13.22
C GLN A 114 -13.60 -12.24 -14.33
N GLU A 115 -13.21 -12.72 -15.50
CA GLU A 115 -14.14 -12.94 -16.60
C GLU A 115 -14.33 -14.44 -16.82
N ARG A 116 -15.59 -14.88 -16.80
CA ARG A 116 -16.02 -16.24 -17.15
C ARG A 116 -17.16 -16.15 -18.14
N ASP A 117 -17.03 -16.82 -19.29
CA ASP A 117 -18.06 -16.88 -20.33
C ASP A 117 -18.59 -15.48 -20.73
N GLY A 118 -17.69 -14.49 -20.82
CA GLY A 118 -18.03 -13.10 -21.15
C GLY A 118 -18.67 -12.29 -20.01
N VAL A 119 -18.84 -12.87 -18.82
CA VAL A 119 -19.38 -12.18 -17.64
C VAL A 119 -18.25 -11.78 -16.69
N ARG A 120 -18.16 -10.47 -16.40
CA ARG A 120 -17.18 -9.91 -15.44
C ARG A 120 -17.75 -9.89 -14.04
N SER A 121 -17.00 -10.43 -13.09
CA SER A 121 -17.30 -10.36 -11.67
C SER A 121 -16.10 -9.82 -10.88
N ILE A 122 -16.36 -9.08 -9.79
CA ILE A 122 -15.31 -8.55 -8.92
C ILE A 122 -14.73 -9.71 -8.12
N VAL A 123 -13.39 -9.83 -8.14
CA VAL A 123 -12.67 -10.83 -7.34
C VAL A 123 -12.24 -10.20 -6.02
N THR A 124 -12.78 -10.71 -4.92
CA THR A 124 -12.45 -10.19 -3.58
C THR A 124 -11.23 -10.87 -2.97
N HIS A 125 -11.14 -12.20 -2.99
CA HIS A 125 -10.07 -12.94 -2.33
C HIS A 125 -8.70 -12.83 -3.03
N MET A 126 -8.67 -12.95 -4.36
CA MET A 126 -7.43 -12.89 -5.13
C MET A 126 -6.97 -11.46 -5.45
N SER A 127 -7.81 -10.45 -5.18
CA SER A 127 -7.50 -9.05 -5.50
C SER A 127 -6.23 -8.54 -4.80
N LYS A 128 -5.94 -9.03 -3.60
CA LYS A 128 -4.74 -8.66 -2.85
C LYS A 128 -3.47 -9.14 -3.55
N LYS A 129 -3.48 -10.37 -4.06
CA LYS A 129 -2.36 -10.94 -4.81
C LYS A 129 -2.06 -10.11 -6.06
N TYR A 130 -3.05 -9.88 -6.89
CA TYR A 130 -2.88 -9.12 -8.14
C TYR A 130 -2.44 -7.67 -7.92
N ARG A 131 -2.88 -7.03 -6.84
CA ARG A 131 -2.38 -5.70 -6.45
C ARG A 131 -0.90 -5.72 -6.07
N GLY A 132 -0.45 -6.76 -5.37
CA GLY A 132 0.97 -6.96 -5.06
C GLY A 132 1.80 -7.19 -6.31
N GLU A 133 1.36 -8.08 -7.21
CA GLU A 133 2.00 -8.34 -8.50
C GLU A 133 2.08 -7.07 -9.38
N LEU A 134 1.00 -6.30 -9.46
CA LEU A 134 0.99 -5.03 -10.20
C LEU A 134 1.97 -4.03 -9.60
N THR A 135 2.00 -3.89 -8.28
CA THR A 135 2.94 -2.99 -7.60
C THR A 135 4.38 -3.40 -7.92
N ARG A 136 4.68 -4.70 -7.89
CA ARG A 136 5.98 -5.24 -8.30
C ARG A 136 6.34 -4.84 -9.72
N LEU A 137 5.44 -5.09 -10.68
CA LEU A 137 5.65 -4.76 -12.09
C LEU A 137 5.92 -3.26 -12.30
N LEU A 138 5.18 -2.39 -11.62
CA LEU A 138 5.39 -0.94 -11.68
C LEU A 138 6.76 -0.53 -11.15
N LEU A 139 7.24 -1.19 -10.10
CA LEU A 139 8.58 -0.94 -9.54
C LEU A 139 9.70 -1.47 -10.43
N GLU A 140 9.48 -2.57 -11.14
CA GLU A 140 10.45 -3.16 -12.06
C GLU A 140 10.51 -2.42 -13.40
N HIS A 141 9.40 -1.85 -13.86
CA HIS A 141 9.36 -1.09 -15.10
C HIS A 141 10.09 0.26 -14.93
N LYS A 142 11.12 0.46 -15.75
CA LYS A 142 11.61 1.82 -16.00
C LYS A 142 10.49 2.53 -16.77
N ALA A 143 9.99 3.64 -16.23
CA ALA A 143 9.19 4.54 -17.05
C ALA A 143 10.00 4.80 -18.34
N ALA A 144 9.44 4.45 -19.49
CA ALA A 144 10.03 4.82 -20.75
C ALA A 144 10.17 6.34 -20.68
N LYS A 145 11.40 6.85 -20.71
CA LYS A 145 11.61 8.27 -20.96
C LYS A 145 11.00 8.50 -22.32
N ASN A 146 9.88 9.19 -22.38
CA ASN A 146 9.38 9.70 -23.64
C ASN A 146 10.53 10.49 -24.28
N PRO A 147 10.84 10.22 -25.55
CA PRO A 147 11.88 10.91 -26.27
C PRO A 147 11.57 12.39 -26.41
#